data_c3afb28c9dda83ab8c3cbe5874f975ae
#
_entry.id   c3afb28c9dda83ab8c3cbe5874f975ae
#
_cell.length_a   1.000
_cell.length_b   1.000
_cell.length_c   1.000
_cell.angle_alpha   90.00
_cell.angle_beta   90.00
_cell.angle_gamma   90.00
#
_symmetry.space_group_name_H-M   'P 1'
#
loop_
_entity.id
_entity.type
_entity.pdbx_description
1 polymer ?
#
loop_
_entity_poly.entity_id
_entity_poly.type
_entity_poly.pdbx_seq_one_letter_code
_entity_poly.pdbx_strand_id
1 'polypeptide(L)'
;MTLVRATNFFTETEVAVAEELIDIYLGQPEQLDYRIVVAEGETGRPAGYMTWGPTPLADGVYDLYWMAVSPEAQGRGYGRALVHWLEERIRGLDGRLIVIETSSQPKYHPTRQFYLGLGYREAARVPDYYRPGDDLVIYAKYFQ
;
A
#
# COMPACT_ATOMS: atom_id res chain seq x y z
N MET A 1 -10.02 4.42 -13.03
CA MET A 1 -8.83 3.73 -12.43
C MET A 1 -7.64 3.59 -13.38
N THR A 2 -7.35 4.67 -14.09
CA THR A 2 -6.25 4.70 -15.05
C THR A 2 -4.88 4.44 -14.40
N LEU A 3 -4.67 4.97 -13.19
CA LEU A 3 -3.38 4.86 -12.50
C LEU A 3 -3.01 3.40 -12.19
N VAL A 4 -3.94 2.62 -11.67
CA VAL A 4 -3.68 1.21 -11.32
C VAL A 4 -3.36 0.40 -12.59
N ARG A 5 -4.11 0.62 -13.66
CA ARG A 5 -3.88 -0.09 -14.93
C ARG A 5 -2.54 0.31 -15.57
N ALA A 6 -2.16 1.58 -15.42
CA ALA A 6 -0.93 2.09 -16.03
C ALA A 6 0.34 1.49 -15.43
N THR A 7 0.30 0.93 -14.22
CA THR A 7 1.48 0.34 -13.61
C THR A 7 1.86 -1.01 -14.19
N ASN A 8 0.92 -1.74 -14.81
CA ASN A 8 1.08 -3.10 -15.30
C ASN A 8 1.57 -4.10 -14.24
N PHE A 9 1.49 -3.75 -12.96
CA PHE A 9 1.89 -4.62 -11.86
C PHE A 9 0.81 -5.59 -11.45
N PHE A 10 -0.46 -5.22 -11.68
CA PHE A 10 -1.59 -5.96 -11.16
C PHE A 10 -2.24 -6.79 -12.25
N THR A 11 -2.70 -7.99 -11.87
CA THR A 11 -3.58 -8.80 -12.73
C THR A 11 -4.93 -8.10 -12.87
N GLU A 12 -5.75 -8.53 -13.83
CA GLU A 12 -7.10 -7.97 -13.99
C GLU A 12 -7.94 -8.19 -12.73
N THR A 13 -7.79 -9.33 -12.03
CA THR A 13 -8.49 -9.57 -10.77
C THR A 13 -8.03 -8.60 -9.69
N GLU A 14 -6.73 -8.36 -9.57
CA GLU A 14 -6.17 -7.43 -8.59
C GLU A 14 -6.62 -6.00 -8.89
N VAL A 15 -6.67 -5.60 -10.16
CA VAL A 15 -7.19 -4.29 -10.56
C VAL A 15 -8.65 -4.13 -10.15
N ALA A 16 -9.47 -5.16 -10.38
CA ALA A 16 -10.87 -5.12 -10.00
C ALA A 16 -11.07 -4.96 -8.48
N VAL A 17 -10.25 -5.64 -7.66
CA VAL A 17 -10.30 -5.50 -6.21
C VAL A 17 -9.89 -4.08 -5.79
N ALA A 18 -8.85 -3.53 -6.39
CA ALA A 18 -8.42 -2.17 -6.08
C ALA A 18 -9.50 -1.14 -6.45
N GLU A 19 -10.16 -1.32 -7.61
CA GLU A 19 -11.26 -0.46 -8.02
C GLU A 19 -12.42 -0.56 -7.04
N GLU A 20 -12.76 -1.75 -6.57
CA GLU A 20 -13.81 -1.95 -5.57
C GLU A 20 -13.52 -1.20 -4.27
N LEU A 21 -12.29 -1.28 -3.76
CA LEU A 21 -11.90 -0.57 -2.55
C LEU A 21 -12.03 0.95 -2.71
N ILE A 22 -11.64 1.48 -3.85
CA ILE A 22 -11.76 2.91 -4.14
C ILE A 22 -13.22 3.31 -4.27
N ASP A 23 -14.04 2.48 -4.93
CA ASP A 23 -15.47 2.74 -5.05
C ASP A 23 -16.16 2.77 -3.69
N ILE A 24 -15.79 1.87 -2.77
CA ILE A 24 -16.31 1.87 -1.40
C ILE A 24 -15.97 3.19 -0.72
N TYR A 25 -14.73 3.64 -0.83
CA TYR A 25 -14.29 4.90 -0.23
C TYR A 25 -15.06 6.10 -0.79
N LEU A 26 -15.20 6.17 -2.10
CA LEU A 26 -15.89 7.28 -2.77
C LEU A 26 -17.40 7.25 -2.51
N GLY A 27 -17.99 6.07 -2.40
CA GLY A 27 -19.42 5.91 -2.12
C GLY A 27 -19.80 6.11 -0.66
N GLN A 28 -18.83 5.98 0.25
CA GLN A 28 -19.05 6.09 1.69
C GLN A 28 -17.91 6.91 2.33
N PRO A 29 -17.87 8.24 2.08
CA PRO A 29 -16.74 9.05 2.52
C PRO A 29 -16.55 9.12 4.04
N GLU A 30 -17.57 8.77 4.81
CA GLU A 30 -17.49 8.77 6.28
C GLU A 30 -17.05 7.42 6.85
N GLN A 31 -16.96 6.36 6.02
CA GLN A 31 -16.45 5.08 6.51
C GLN A 31 -14.97 5.22 6.87
N LEU A 32 -14.51 4.43 7.87
CA LEU A 32 -13.16 4.53 8.41
C LEU A 32 -12.26 3.34 8.07
N ASP A 33 -12.80 2.32 7.37
CA ASP A 33 -12.05 1.09 7.05
C ASP A 33 -11.02 1.30 5.96
N TYR A 34 -11.30 2.19 4.99
CA TYR A 34 -10.39 2.48 3.88
C TYR A 34 -10.26 3.98 3.72
N ARG A 35 -9.03 4.43 3.54
CA ARG A 35 -8.72 5.83 3.24
C ARG A 35 -7.79 5.88 2.05
N ILE A 36 -7.96 6.90 1.20
CA ILE A 36 -7.17 7.05 -0.01
C ILE A 36 -6.40 8.35 0.06
N VAL A 37 -5.11 8.26 -0.25
CA VAL A 37 -4.22 9.42 -0.35
C VAL A 37 -3.66 9.44 -1.76
N VAL A 38 -3.66 10.60 -2.39
CA VAL A 38 -3.16 10.78 -3.75
C VAL A 38 -1.96 11.71 -3.70
N ALA A 39 -0.88 11.32 -4.37
CA ALA A 39 0.27 12.20 -4.60
C ALA A 39 0.11 12.87 -5.95
N GLU A 40 0.12 14.20 -5.98
CA GLU A 40 0.02 14.97 -7.22
C GLU A 40 1.42 15.23 -7.77
N GLY A 41 1.58 15.08 -9.09
CA GLY A 41 2.80 15.41 -9.78
C GLY A 41 2.91 16.90 -10.10
N GLU A 42 3.99 17.29 -10.77
CA GLU A 42 4.29 18.68 -11.11
C GLU A 42 3.21 19.36 -11.95
N THR A 43 2.45 18.58 -12.72
CA THR A 43 1.38 19.12 -13.57
C THR A 43 0.01 19.13 -12.90
N GLY A 44 -0.06 18.79 -11.61
CA GLY A 44 -1.32 18.64 -10.90
C GLY A 44 -2.05 17.32 -11.17
N ARG A 45 -1.47 16.45 -12.01
CA ARG A 45 -2.05 15.13 -12.29
C ARG A 45 -1.65 14.15 -11.20
N PRO A 46 -2.52 13.15 -10.89
CA PRO A 46 -2.14 12.12 -9.93
C PRO A 46 -0.90 11.36 -10.40
N ALA A 47 0.14 11.34 -9.58
CA ALA A 47 1.37 10.59 -9.84
C ALA A 47 1.34 9.24 -9.14
N GLY A 48 0.63 9.13 -8.03
CA GLY A 48 0.50 7.91 -7.28
C GLY A 48 -0.64 8.00 -6.27
N TYR A 49 -0.99 6.84 -5.72
CA TYR A 49 -2.00 6.79 -4.67
C TYR A 49 -1.70 5.63 -3.71
N MET A 50 -2.34 5.70 -2.55
CA MET A 50 -2.19 4.69 -1.53
C MET A 50 -3.52 4.53 -0.80
N THR A 51 -3.89 3.29 -0.48
CA THR A 51 -5.03 3.01 0.38
C THR A 51 -4.53 2.44 1.69
N TRP A 52 -5.13 2.88 2.79
CA TRP A 52 -4.73 2.46 4.12
C TRP A 52 -5.93 2.51 5.07
N GLY A 53 -5.80 1.92 6.24
CA GLY A 53 -6.86 1.98 7.23
C GLY A 53 -6.49 1.24 8.50
N PRO A 54 -7.31 1.36 9.55
CA PRO A 54 -7.07 0.66 10.80
C PRO A 54 -7.27 -0.84 10.61
N THR A 55 -6.37 -1.63 11.20
CA THR A 55 -6.49 -3.08 11.19
C THR A 55 -7.64 -3.49 12.12
N PRO A 56 -8.64 -4.23 11.64
CA PRO A 56 -9.74 -4.67 12.48
C PRO A 56 -9.27 -5.41 13.73
N LEU A 57 -9.90 -5.12 14.86
CA LEU A 57 -9.67 -5.79 16.15
C LEU A 57 -8.27 -5.57 16.74
N ALA A 58 -7.46 -4.70 16.16
CA ALA A 58 -6.11 -4.43 16.66
C ALA A 58 -6.01 -2.96 17.09
N ASP A 59 -5.41 -2.73 18.24
CA ASP A 59 -5.28 -1.40 18.81
C ASP A 59 -4.02 -0.71 18.30
N GLY A 60 -4.20 0.43 17.63
CA GLY A 60 -3.09 1.23 17.11
C GLY A 60 -2.32 0.59 15.98
N VAL A 61 -2.92 -0.36 15.26
CA VAL A 61 -2.33 -1.04 14.13
C VAL A 61 -3.05 -0.60 12.85
N TYR A 62 -2.27 -0.35 11.80
CA TYR A 62 -2.80 0.14 10.53
C TYR A 62 -2.24 -0.68 9.38
N ASP A 63 -3.09 -0.95 8.39
CA ASP A 63 -2.69 -1.63 7.17
C ASP A 63 -2.46 -0.63 6.05
N LEU A 64 -1.37 -0.80 5.32
CA LEU A 64 -1.21 -0.22 4.00
C LEU A 64 -1.67 -1.28 3.00
N TYR A 65 -2.82 -1.04 2.36
CA TYR A 65 -3.44 -2.06 1.51
C TYR A 65 -2.88 -2.07 0.09
N TRP A 66 -2.87 -0.91 -0.55
CA TRP A 66 -2.45 -0.78 -1.95
C TRP A 66 -1.66 0.49 -2.12
N MET A 67 -0.64 0.42 -2.95
CA MET A 67 0.11 1.59 -3.37
C MET A 67 0.51 1.43 -4.83
N ALA A 68 0.32 2.46 -5.63
CA ALA A 68 0.72 2.46 -7.02
C ALA A 68 1.25 3.84 -7.41
N VAL A 69 2.30 3.86 -8.22
CA VAL A 69 2.88 5.08 -8.78
C VAL A 69 2.86 4.94 -10.29
N SER A 70 2.41 5.97 -11.01
CA SER A 70 2.34 5.88 -12.47
C SER A 70 3.73 5.64 -13.07
N PRO A 71 3.83 4.93 -14.20
CA PRO A 71 5.15 4.62 -14.80
C PRO A 71 6.00 5.86 -15.07
N GLU A 72 5.39 6.96 -15.52
CA GLU A 72 6.12 8.19 -15.82
C GLU A 72 6.66 8.87 -14.56
N ALA A 73 6.07 8.58 -13.40
CA ALA A 73 6.44 9.20 -12.12
C ALA A 73 7.35 8.31 -11.28
N GLN A 74 7.57 7.07 -11.66
CA GLN A 74 8.43 6.15 -10.91
C GLN A 74 9.88 6.66 -10.86
N GLY A 75 10.56 6.38 -9.74
CA GLY A 75 11.92 6.82 -9.53
C GLY A 75 12.07 8.27 -9.08
N ARG A 76 10.96 8.97 -8.83
CA ARG A 76 10.97 10.39 -8.41
C ARG A 76 10.62 10.60 -6.95
N GLY A 77 10.52 9.54 -6.17
CA GLY A 77 10.27 9.64 -4.74
C GLY A 77 8.81 9.71 -4.31
N TYR A 78 7.84 9.53 -5.20
CA TYR A 78 6.43 9.59 -4.84
C TYR A 78 6.01 8.45 -3.90
N GLY A 79 6.50 7.24 -4.13
CA GLY A 79 6.21 6.12 -3.24
C GLY A 79 6.74 6.36 -1.83
N ARG A 80 7.97 6.86 -1.73
CA ARG A 80 8.58 7.23 -0.45
C ARG A 80 7.77 8.33 0.25
N ALA A 81 7.35 9.34 -0.51
CA ALA A 81 6.54 10.43 0.04
C ALA A 81 5.21 9.95 0.59
N LEU A 82 4.55 9.03 -0.12
CA LEU A 82 3.29 8.43 0.33
C LEU A 82 3.49 7.66 1.64
N VAL A 83 4.52 6.82 1.72
CA VAL A 83 4.79 6.06 2.94
C VAL A 83 5.15 6.99 4.09
N HIS A 84 5.97 8.00 3.87
CA HIS A 84 6.31 8.98 4.90
C HIS A 84 5.08 9.73 5.39
N TRP A 85 4.19 10.11 4.48
CA TRP A 85 2.93 10.75 4.87
C TRP A 85 2.13 9.83 5.79
N LEU A 86 2.03 8.55 5.45
CA LEU A 86 1.30 7.59 6.28
C LEU A 86 1.95 7.44 7.65
N GLU A 87 3.28 7.34 7.71
CA GLU A 87 4.00 7.20 8.98
C GLU A 87 3.75 8.40 9.89
N GLU A 88 3.80 9.61 9.33
CA GLU A 88 3.50 10.81 10.12
C GLU A 88 2.03 10.85 10.57
N ARG A 89 1.12 10.41 9.71
CA ARG A 89 -0.29 10.33 10.06
C ARG A 89 -0.53 9.35 11.20
N ILE A 90 0.12 8.18 11.13
CA ILE A 90 0.01 7.15 12.17
C ILE A 90 0.56 7.67 13.50
N ARG A 91 1.69 8.37 13.47
CA ARG A 91 2.24 8.99 14.69
C ARG A 91 1.26 9.99 15.30
N GLY A 92 0.59 10.79 14.46
CA GLY A 92 -0.41 11.75 14.93
C GLY A 92 -1.66 11.11 15.52
N LEU A 93 -1.91 9.86 15.20
CA LEU A 93 -3.03 9.08 15.74
C LEU A 93 -2.63 8.18 16.91
N ASP A 94 -1.39 8.34 17.41
CA ASP A 94 -0.81 7.46 18.43
C ASP A 94 -0.77 6.00 18.00
N GLY A 95 -0.65 5.76 16.69
CA GLY A 95 -0.50 4.43 16.14
C GLY A 95 0.88 3.86 16.47
N ARG A 96 0.94 2.54 16.60
CA ARG A 96 2.17 1.86 17.02
C ARG A 96 2.75 0.90 15.98
N LEU A 97 2.01 0.60 14.92
CA LEU A 97 2.43 -0.44 13.97
C LEU A 97 1.78 -0.24 12.61
N ILE A 98 2.58 -0.37 11.55
CA ILE A 98 2.07 -0.46 10.17
C ILE A 98 2.40 -1.84 9.65
N VAL A 99 1.44 -2.51 9.03
CA VAL A 99 1.55 -3.84 8.45
C VAL A 99 1.30 -3.75 6.95
N ILE A 100 2.14 -4.43 6.16
CA ILE A 100 2.04 -4.44 4.70
C ILE A 100 2.13 -5.89 4.23
N GLU A 101 1.17 -6.34 3.43
CA GLU A 101 1.16 -7.67 2.83
C GLU A 101 1.65 -7.59 1.40
N THR A 102 2.56 -8.48 1.01
CA THR A 102 3.09 -8.55 -0.36
C THR A 102 3.18 -10.00 -0.82
N SER A 103 3.27 -10.15 -2.15
CA SER A 103 3.54 -11.45 -2.77
C SER A 103 5.05 -11.69 -2.86
N SER A 104 5.46 -12.97 -2.83
CA SER A 104 6.85 -13.36 -3.01
C SER A 104 7.27 -13.48 -4.47
N GLN A 105 6.37 -13.22 -5.42
CA GLN A 105 6.71 -13.33 -6.85
C GLN A 105 7.87 -12.42 -7.23
N PRO A 106 8.73 -12.85 -8.20
CA PRO A 106 9.88 -12.05 -8.62
C PRO A 106 9.53 -10.64 -9.09
N LYS A 107 8.36 -10.44 -9.71
CA LYS A 107 7.95 -9.10 -10.16
C LYS A 107 7.78 -8.10 -9.03
N TYR A 108 7.57 -8.57 -7.81
CA TYR A 108 7.43 -7.70 -6.62
C TYR A 108 8.74 -7.54 -5.84
N HIS A 109 9.85 -8.10 -6.34
CA HIS A 109 11.14 -7.94 -5.68
C HIS A 109 11.51 -6.46 -5.44
N PRO A 110 11.38 -5.55 -6.42
CA PRO A 110 11.65 -4.14 -6.18
C PRO A 110 10.76 -3.54 -5.09
N THR A 111 9.50 -3.95 -5.04
CA THR A 111 8.56 -3.50 -4.02
C THR A 111 9.00 -3.96 -2.63
N ARG A 112 9.39 -5.22 -2.49
CA ARG A 112 9.89 -5.74 -1.20
C ARG A 112 11.15 -5.00 -0.77
N GLN A 113 12.09 -4.77 -1.68
CA GLN A 113 13.32 -4.02 -1.37
C GLN A 113 13.02 -2.58 -0.98
N PHE A 114 12.01 -1.97 -1.60
CA PHE A 114 11.57 -0.63 -1.26
C PHE A 114 11.13 -0.55 0.21
N TYR A 115 10.28 -1.48 0.67
CA TYR A 115 9.85 -1.48 2.07
C TYR A 115 10.98 -1.77 3.03
N LEU A 116 11.86 -2.72 2.70
CA LEU A 116 13.04 -3.00 3.53
C LEU A 116 13.91 -1.75 3.66
N GLY A 117 14.10 -1.00 2.56
CA GLY A 117 14.88 0.24 2.57
C GLY A 117 14.26 1.34 3.43
N LEU A 118 12.96 1.29 3.68
CA LEU A 118 12.28 2.25 4.54
C LEU A 118 12.22 1.81 6.02
N GLY A 119 12.85 0.69 6.35
CA GLY A 119 12.93 0.22 7.72
C GLY A 119 11.87 -0.79 8.12
N TYR A 120 11.07 -1.27 7.15
CA TYR A 120 10.14 -2.36 7.40
C TYR A 120 10.90 -3.68 7.44
N ARG A 121 10.43 -4.62 8.25
CA ARG A 121 11.04 -5.95 8.35
C ARG A 121 10.00 -7.02 8.02
N GLU A 122 10.49 -8.13 7.47
CA GLU A 122 9.63 -9.30 7.29
C GLU A 122 9.26 -9.85 8.67
N ALA A 123 7.99 -9.78 9.00
CA ALA A 123 7.48 -10.23 10.30
C ALA A 123 6.93 -11.66 10.23
N ALA A 124 6.42 -12.06 9.06
CA ALA A 124 5.84 -13.38 8.87
C ALA A 124 5.79 -13.74 7.38
N ARG A 125 5.66 -15.03 7.12
CA ARG A 125 5.51 -15.55 5.76
C ARG A 125 4.59 -16.76 5.80
N VAL A 126 3.64 -16.79 4.86
CA VAL A 126 2.76 -17.96 4.71
C VAL A 126 3.06 -18.57 3.34
N PRO A 127 3.71 -19.75 3.29
CA PRO A 127 4.04 -20.38 2.02
C PRO A 127 2.80 -20.72 1.21
N ASP A 128 2.91 -20.57 -0.11
CA ASP A 128 1.87 -20.95 -1.08
C ASP A 128 0.50 -20.31 -0.81
N TYR A 129 0.49 -19.13 -0.22
CA TYR A 129 -0.74 -18.45 0.20
C TYR A 129 -1.60 -18.06 -1.02
N TYR A 130 -1.00 -17.37 -1.98
CA TYR A 130 -1.73 -16.89 -3.16
C TYR A 130 -1.92 -18.00 -4.18
N ARG A 131 -0.90 -18.84 -4.35
CA ARG A 131 -0.87 -20.04 -5.21
C ARG A 131 0.43 -20.79 -4.93
N PRO A 132 0.57 -22.04 -5.39
CA PRO A 132 1.84 -22.76 -5.22
C PRO A 132 3.02 -21.93 -5.72
N GLY A 133 4.03 -21.75 -4.86
CA GLY A 133 5.22 -20.97 -5.16
C GLY A 133 5.08 -19.46 -4.96
N ASP A 134 3.92 -18.98 -4.52
CA ASP A 134 3.68 -17.56 -4.30
C ASP A 134 3.24 -17.33 -2.85
N ASP A 135 4.19 -16.96 -2.02
CA ASP A 135 3.97 -16.79 -0.59
C ASP A 135 3.40 -15.42 -0.26
N LEU A 136 2.63 -15.38 0.82
CA LEU A 136 2.31 -14.10 1.48
C LEU A 136 3.51 -13.72 2.34
N VAL A 137 4.04 -12.51 2.12
CA VAL A 137 5.11 -11.95 2.95
C VAL A 137 4.54 -10.74 3.67
N ILE A 138 4.65 -10.73 4.99
CA ILE A 138 4.11 -9.65 5.83
C ILE A 138 5.27 -8.83 6.35
N TYR A 139 5.27 -7.53 6.02
CA TYR A 139 6.23 -6.57 6.53
C TYR A 139 5.61 -5.73 7.64
N ALA A 140 6.40 -5.32 8.59
CA ALA A 140 5.94 -4.53 9.72
C ALA A 140 6.98 -3.50 10.12
N LYS A 141 6.50 -2.35 10.61
CA LYS A 141 7.36 -1.32 11.21
C LYS A 141 6.65 -0.79 12.45
N TYR A 142 7.40 -0.74 13.56
CA TYR A 142 6.88 -0.30 14.84
C TYR A 142 7.19 1.18 15.06
N PHE A 143 6.24 1.87 15.69
CA PHE A 143 6.35 3.29 16.07
C PHE A 143 6.13 3.44 17.55
N GLN A 144 6.75 4.45 18.12
CA GLN A 144 6.55 4.77 19.53
C GLN A 144 5.73 6.02 19.71
#